data_7211ceb6f52cac811c404eba9cd6721b
#
_entry.id   7211ceb6f52cac811c404eba9cd6721b
#
_cell.length_a   1.000
_cell.length_b   1.000
_cell.length_c   1.000
_cell.angle_alpha   90.00
_cell.angle_beta   90.00
_cell.angle_gamma   90.00
#
_symmetry.space_group_name_H-M   'P 1'
#
loop_
_entity.id
_entity.type
_entity.pdbx_description
1 polymer ?
#
loop_
_entity_poly.entity_id
_entity_poly.type
_entity_poly.pdbx_seq_one_letter_code
_entity_poly.pdbx_strand_id
1 'polypeptide(L)'
;MSNPYTNMPSDEPLITGLSRRIRRSSGEARDERMKNNKMALYEAQEKKRARKIQIDQSVVLWSWIIGIAIAFIASAVVSFNGITAVAVFVGLSQGWMASLFFFFIELMYLLFLMAYLILASRVDNEGKQERTGGGLAGMIAFGGIAVLANAFHTLDYWSWAWTEPRMWAGVVLSVSAPIAIISASKMASRIVFAKAIRPV
;
A
#
# COMPACT_ATOMS: atom_id res chain seq x y z
N MET A 1 83.36 24.32 43.07
CA MET A 1 82.63 25.07 41.98
C MET A 1 81.49 24.20 41.52
N SER A 2 80.31 24.38 42.06
CA SER A 2 79.06 23.66 41.68
C SER A 2 78.40 24.35 40.55
N ASN A 3 78.09 23.59 39.50
CA ASN A 3 77.46 24.07 38.27
C ASN A 3 75.93 24.37 38.51
N PRO A 4 75.46 25.61 38.30
CA PRO A 4 74.08 26.02 38.64
C PRO A 4 73.00 25.66 37.61
N TYR A 5 73.32 24.87 36.53
CA TYR A 5 72.37 24.62 35.39
C TYR A 5 71.74 23.23 35.39
N THR A 6 71.77 22.46 36.50
CA THR A 6 71.29 21.08 36.52
C THR A 6 69.82 20.89 36.93
N ASN A 7 69.01 21.94 37.00
CA ASN A 7 67.57 21.79 37.30
C ASN A 7 66.70 22.66 36.38
N MET A 8 66.73 22.36 35.10
CA MET A 8 65.57 22.73 34.22
C MET A 8 64.58 21.59 34.24
N PRO A 9 63.28 21.81 34.62
CA PRO A 9 62.27 20.83 34.49
C PRO A 9 62.08 20.59 32.98
N SER A 10 62.05 19.33 32.55
CA SER A 10 61.84 18.95 31.15
C SER A 10 60.42 19.34 30.73
N ASP A 11 60.29 20.28 29.82
CA ASP A 11 59.02 20.72 29.24
C ASP A 11 58.37 19.67 28.33
N GLU A 12 58.89 18.43 28.27
CA GLU A 12 58.39 17.34 27.45
C GLU A 12 56.92 16.93 27.67
N PRO A 13 56.33 16.92 28.87
CA PRO A 13 54.93 16.48 29.04
C PRO A 13 53.90 17.49 28.56
N LEU A 14 54.22 18.78 28.46
CA LEU A 14 53.27 19.81 28.00
C LEU A 14 53.06 19.79 26.48
N ILE A 15 54.13 19.57 25.72
CA ILE A 15 54.07 19.55 24.23
C ILE A 15 53.35 18.28 23.74
N THR A 16 53.55 17.14 24.37
CA THR A 16 52.82 15.90 24.03
C THR A 16 51.32 15.97 24.35
N GLY A 17 50.92 16.66 25.40
CA GLY A 17 49.54 16.88 25.78
C GLY A 17 48.81 17.79 24.78
N LEU A 18 49.47 18.87 24.35
CA LEU A 18 48.88 19.82 23.37
C LEU A 18 48.71 19.19 21.99
N SER A 19 49.70 18.46 21.51
CA SER A 19 49.64 17.78 20.21
C SER A 19 48.57 16.68 20.17
N ARG A 20 48.32 15.97 21.29
CA ARG A 20 47.20 15.01 21.40
C ARG A 20 45.83 15.70 21.39
N ARG A 21 45.67 16.85 22.06
CA ARG A 21 44.42 17.62 22.03
C ARG A 21 44.12 18.16 20.65
N ILE A 22 45.09 18.71 19.92
CA ILE A 22 44.94 19.21 18.56
C ILE A 22 44.59 18.07 17.58
N ARG A 23 45.21 16.90 17.71
CA ARG A 23 44.86 15.73 16.90
C ARG A 23 43.42 15.22 17.14
N ARG A 24 42.97 15.24 18.39
CA ARG A 24 41.61 14.80 18.76
C ARG A 24 40.56 15.77 18.23
N SER A 25 40.78 17.08 18.41
CA SER A 25 39.85 18.09 17.86
C SER A 25 39.78 18.11 16.34
N SER A 26 40.91 17.84 15.65
CA SER A 26 40.91 17.75 14.17
C SER A 26 40.23 16.47 13.68
N GLY A 27 40.30 15.35 14.41
CA GLY A 27 39.58 14.12 14.11
C GLY A 27 38.06 14.28 14.27
N GLU A 28 37.64 14.82 15.40
CA GLU A 28 36.24 15.10 15.70
C GLU A 28 35.63 16.08 14.70
N ALA A 29 36.30 17.14 14.32
CA ALA A 29 35.86 18.09 13.30
C ALA A 29 35.76 17.47 11.88
N ARG A 30 36.62 16.49 11.60
CA ARG A 30 36.54 15.74 10.32
C ARG A 30 35.39 14.77 10.30
N ASP A 31 35.11 14.11 11.40
CA ASP A 31 33.97 13.17 11.52
C ASP A 31 32.63 13.91 11.49
N GLU A 32 32.54 15.08 12.13
CA GLU A 32 31.36 15.95 12.03
C GLU A 32 31.13 16.44 10.60
N ARG A 33 32.18 16.88 9.89
CA ARG A 33 32.04 17.28 8.47
C ARG A 33 31.60 16.12 7.59
N MET A 34 32.11 14.90 7.82
CA MET A 34 31.67 13.74 7.06
C MET A 34 30.21 13.37 7.36
N LYS A 35 29.79 13.50 8.61
CA LYS A 35 28.40 13.24 9.04
C LYS A 35 27.44 14.27 8.43
N ASN A 36 27.80 15.54 8.45
CA ASN A 36 27.04 16.62 7.84
C ASN A 36 26.95 16.49 6.31
N ASN A 37 28.04 16.12 5.65
CA ASN A 37 28.02 15.87 4.20
C ASN A 37 27.15 14.67 3.82
N LYS A 38 27.16 13.59 4.60
CA LYS A 38 26.26 12.45 4.40
C LYS A 38 24.80 12.87 4.57
N MET A 39 24.47 13.61 5.63
CA MET A 39 23.12 14.15 5.87
C MET A 39 22.66 15.04 4.72
N ALA A 40 23.49 15.97 4.26
CA ALA A 40 23.18 16.83 3.12
C ALA A 40 22.97 16.05 1.81
N LEU A 41 23.70 14.97 1.59
CA LEU A 41 23.51 14.08 0.45
C LEU A 41 22.19 13.32 0.54
N TYR A 42 21.83 12.82 1.74
CA TYR A 42 20.53 12.16 1.96
C TYR A 42 19.37 13.14 1.74
N GLU A 43 19.45 14.34 2.29
CA GLU A 43 18.42 15.37 2.09
C GLU A 43 18.29 15.80 0.62
N ALA A 44 19.41 15.92 -0.11
CA ALA A 44 19.40 16.22 -1.54
C ALA A 44 18.78 15.09 -2.36
N GLN A 45 19.05 13.83 -2.02
CA GLN A 45 18.43 12.67 -2.65
C GLN A 45 16.94 12.57 -2.33
N GLU A 46 16.54 12.82 -1.09
CA GLU A 46 15.12 12.88 -0.70
C GLU A 46 14.38 14.01 -1.42
N LYS A 47 14.96 15.21 -1.49
CA LYS A 47 14.38 16.32 -2.26
C LYS A 47 14.25 15.99 -3.75
N LYS A 48 15.24 15.31 -4.35
CA LYS A 48 15.16 14.86 -5.75
C LYS A 48 14.06 13.80 -5.94
N ARG A 49 13.94 12.83 -5.01
CA ARG A 49 12.87 11.83 -5.03
C ARG A 49 11.49 12.46 -4.82
N ALA A 50 11.37 13.37 -3.84
CA ALA A 50 10.14 14.08 -3.58
C ALA A 50 9.71 14.94 -4.79
N ARG A 51 10.65 15.62 -5.46
CA ARG A 51 10.36 16.45 -6.63
C ARG A 51 9.93 15.63 -7.85
N LYS A 52 10.53 14.44 -8.05
CA LYS A 52 10.18 13.53 -9.16
C LYS A 52 8.77 12.92 -8.99
N ILE A 53 8.33 12.71 -7.74
CA ILE A 53 7.00 12.16 -7.44
C ILE A 53 5.92 13.27 -7.46
N GLN A 54 6.28 14.51 -7.21
CA GLN A 54 5.33 15.62 -7.03
C GLN A 54 4.74 16.17 -8.33
N ILE A 55 5.42 16.04 -9.46
CA ILE A 55 4.97 16.63 -10.73
C ILE A 55 3.79 15.85 -11.34
N ASP A 56 3.73 14.53 -11.15
CA ASP A 56 2.70 13.68 -11.77
C ASP A 56 1.66 13.12 -10.77
N GLN A 57 1.75 13.48 -9.50
CA GLN A 57 1.01 12.78 -8.45
C GLN A 57 -0.50 12.95 -8.53
N SER A 58 -0.97 14.14 -8.92
CA SER A 58 -2.40 14.41 -9.06
C SER A 58 -2.98 13.67 -10.26
N VAL A 59 -2.31 13.71 -11.40
CA VAL A 59 -2.73 13.04 -12.63
C VAL A 59 -2.74 11.52 -12.44
N VAL A 60 -1.67 10.97 -11.86
CA VAL A 60 -1.58 9.53 -11.56
C VAL A 60 -2.67 9.10 -10.58
N LEU A 61 -2.91 9.89 -9.52
CA LEU A 61 -3.96 9.60 -8.54
C LEU A 61 -5.34 9.57 -9.19
N TRP A 62 -5.69 10.61 -9.96
CA TRP A 62 -6.97 10.69 -10.64
C TRP A 62 -7.13 9.58 -11.70
N SER A 63 -6.09 9.27 -12.46
CA SER A 63 -6.10 8.15 -13.41
C SER A 63 -6.39 6.81 -12.73
N TRP A 64 -5.79 6.57 -11.54
CA TRP A 64 -6.06 5.38 -10.74
C TRP A 64 -7.49 5.36 -10.21
N ILE A 65 -8.00 6.47 -9.68
CA ILE A 65 -9.38 6.57 -9.16
C ILE A 65 -10.37 6.30 -10.29
N ILE A 66 -10.20 6.95 -11.45
CA ILE A 66 -11.05 6.75 -12.62
C ILE A 66 -10.96 5.30 -13.12
N GLY A 67 -9.75 4.74 -13.22
CA GLY A 67 -9.54 3.36 -13.63
C GLY A 67 -10.24 2.36 -12.71
N ILE A 68 -10.13 2.54 -11.40
CA ILE A 68 -10.83 1.70 -10.41
C ILE A 68 -12.34 1.85 -10.53
N ALA A 69 -12.85 3.08 -10.71
CA ALA A 69 -14.28 3.32 -10.87
C ALA A 69 -14.84 2.64 -12.15
N ILE A 70 -14.14 2.76 -13.26
CA ILE A 70 -14.52 2.09 -14.51
C ILE A 70 -14.49 0.56 -14.33
N ALA A 71 -13.42 0.02 -13.75
CA ALA A 71 -13.30 -1.41 -13.49
C ALA A 71 -14.41 -1.92 -12.55
N PHE A 72 -14.75 -1.12 -11.52
CA PHE A 72 -15.85 -1.44 -10.61
C PHE A 72 -17.20 -1.49 -11.34
N ILE A 73 -17.53 -0.47 -12.13
CA ILE A 73 -18.78 -0.44 -12.92
C ILE A 73 -18.84 -1.63 -13.88
N ALA A 74 -17.77 -1.90 -14.61
CA ALA A 74 -17.70 -3.04 -15.52
C ALA A 74 -17.88 -4.38 -14.78
N SER A 75 -17.26 -4.55 -13.62
CA SER A 75 -17.44 -5.73 -12.78
C SER A 75 -18.87 -5.87 -12.27
N ALA A 76 -19.47 -4.77 -11.81
CA ALA A 76 -20.86 -4.77 -11.33
C ALA A 76 -21.84 -5.19 -12.45
N VAL A 77 -21.64 -4.71 -13.67
CA VAL A 77 -22.45 -5.12 -14.83
C VAL A 77 -22.30 -6.61 -15.11
N VAL A 78 -21.08 -7.14 -15.09
CA VAL A 78 -20.83 -8.58 -15.29
C VAL A 78 -21.44 -9.40 -14.15
N SER A 79 -21.29 -8.94 -12.91
CA SER A 79 -21.76 -9.65 -11.71
C SER A 79 -23.29 -9.60 -11.55
N PHE A 80 -23.97 -8.64 -12.17
CA PHE A 80 -25.42 -8.49 -12.05
C PHE A 80 -26.17 -9.76 -12.38
N ASN A 81 -25.89 -10.34 -13.52
CA ASN A 81 -26.55 -11.58 -13.97
C ASN A 81 -26.22 -12.77 -13.07
N GLY A 82 -24.97 -12.88 -12.64
CA GLY A 82 -24.53 -13.96 -11.75
C GLY A 82 -25.21 -13.91 -10.37
N ILE A 83 -25.19 -12.74 -9.72
CA ILE A 83 -25.76 -12.56 -8.38
C ILE A 83 -27.28 -12.68 -8.41
N THR A 84 -27.95 -12.11 -9.43
CA THR A 84 -29.43 -12.23 -9.57
C THR A 84 -29.86 -13.66 -9.88
N ALA A 85 -29.12 -14.41 -10.69
CA ALA A 85 -29.39 -15.82 -10.95
C ALA A 85 -29.29 -16.65 -9.67
N VAL A 86 -28.25 -16.45 -8.84
CA VAL A 86 -28.09 -17.13 -7.55
C VAL A 86 -29.21 -16.71 -6.59
N ALA A 87 -29.58 -15.43 -6.56
CA ALA A 87 -30.68 -14.95 -5.71
C ALA A 87 -31.99 -15.67 -6.03
N VAL A 88 -32.30 -15.85 -7.32
CA VAL A 88 -33.47 -16.63 -7.76
C VAL A 88 -33.34 -18.10 -7.40
N PHE A 89 -32.17 -18.70 -7.59
CA PHE A 89 -31.89 -20.08 -7.26
C PHE A 89 -32.10 -20.40 -5.77
N VAL A 90 -31.73 -19.47 -4.87
CA VAL A 90 -31.96 -19.62 -3.42
C VAL A 90 -33.38 -19.25 -2.98
N GLY A 91 -34.28 -18.99 -3.90
CA GLY A 91 -35.72 -18.80 -3.62
C GLY A 91 -36.18 -17.34 -3.50
N LEU A 92 -35.34 -16.36 -3.83
CA LEU A 92 -35.81 -14.99 -3.98
C LEU A 92 -36.66 -14.87 -5.27
N SER A 93 -37.77 -14.14 -5.17
CA SER A 93 -38.63 -13.95 -6.34
C SER A 93 -37.89 -13.23 -7.47
N GLN A 94 -38.19 -13.60 -8.72
CA GLN A 94 -37.63 -12.89 -9.87
C GLN A 94 -38.03 -11.41 -9.87
N GLY A 95 -37.18 -10.59 -10.50
CA GLY A 95 -37.46 -9.17 -10.64
C GLY A 95 -36.74 -8.31 -9.59
N TRP A 96 -37.48 -7.38 -8.98
CA TRP A 96 -36.89 -6.35 -8.12
C TRP A 96 -36.20 -6.89 -6.86
N MET A 97 -36.66 -8.00 -6.28
CA MET A 97 -36.03 -8.60 -5.09
C MET A 97 -34.64 -9.16 -5.40
N ALA A 98 -34.48 -9.86 -6.51
CA ALA A 98 -33.17 -10.35 -6.96
C ALA A 98 -32.23 -9.18 -7.27
N SER A 99 -32.75 -8.10 -7.87
CA SER A 99 -31.98 -6.88 -8.10
C SER A 99 -31.58 -6.18 -6.81
N LEU A 100 -32.46 -6.11 -5.81
CA LEU A 100 -32.11 -5.58 -4.49
C LEU A 100 -31.00 -6.39 -3.81
N PHE A 101 -31.03 -7.70 -3.95
CA PHE A 101 -29.96 -8.55 -3.40
C PHE A 101 -28.61 -8.25 -4.07
N PHE A 102 -28.59 -8.05 -5.39
CA PHE A 102 -27.40 -7.60 -6.10
C PHE A 102 -26.90 -6.26 -5.54
N PHE A 103 -27.77 -5.24 -5.46
CA PHE A 103 -27.39 -3.94 -4.93
C PHE A 103 -26.88 -4.03 -3.47
N PHE A 104 -27.48 -4.89 -2.65
CA PHE A 104 -27.00 -5.12 -1.29
C PHE A 104 -25.57 -5.68 -1.28
N ILE A 105 -25.28 -6.70 -2.07
CA ILE A 105 -23.93 -7.31 -2.14
C ILE A 105 -22.91 -6.28 -2.60
N GLU A 106 -23.20 -5.54 -3.69
CA GLU A 106 -22.29 -4.53 -4.24
C GLU A 106 -22.09 -3.36 -3.28
N LEU A 107 -23.15 -2.90 -2.61
CA LEU A 107 -23.06 -1.83 -1.61
C LEU A 107 -22.19 -2.26 -0.43
N MET A 108 -22.39 -3.46 0.09
CA MET A 108 -21.58 -3.99 1.20
C MET A 108 -20.11 -4.14 0.78
N TYR A 109 -19.86 -4.62 -0.43
CA TYR A 109 -18.51 -4.68 -0.98
C TYR A 109 -17.85 -3.29 -1.02
N LEU A 110 -18.56 -2.28 -1.53
CA LEU A 110 -18.09 -0.89 -1.57
C LEU A 110 -17.81 -0.34 -0.16
N LEU A 111 -18.71 -0.57 0.80
CA LEU A 111 -18.52 -0.09 2.17
C LEU A 111 -17.26 -0.71 2.81
N PHE A 112 -17.03 -2.00 2.63
CA PHE A 112 -15.82 -2.65 3.14
C PHE A 112 -14.57 -2.22 2.38
N LEU A 113 -14.65 -1.96 1.07
CA LEU A 113 -13.56 -1.38 0.29
C LEU A 113 -13.20 0.02 0.82
N MET A 114 -14.19 0.88 1.03
CA MET A 114 -13.98 2.22 1.58
C MET A 114 -13.40 2.15 3.01
N ALA A 115 -13.93 1.29 3.86
CA ALA A 115 -13.40 1.06 5.21
C ALA A 115 -11.93 0.60 5.15
N TYR A 116 -11.60 -0.34 4.27
CA TYR A 116 -10.23 -0.78 4.05
C TYR A 116 -9.31 0.36 3.62
N LEU A 117 -9.73 1.18 2.65
CA LEU A 117 -8.93 2.30 2.16
C LEU A 117 -8.74 3.38 3.25
N ILE A 118 -9.80 3.71 4.00
CA ILE A 118 -9.74 4.69 5.09
C ILE A 118 -8.79 4.20 6.19
N LEU A 119 -8.92 2.95 6.63
CA LEU A 119 -8.04 2.38 7.66
C LEU A 119 -6.59 2.27 7.16
N ALA A 120 -6.39 1.93 5.88
CA ALA A 120 -5.06 1.89 5.28
C ALA A 120 -4.39 3.27 5.17
N SER A 121 -5.17 4.35 5.18
CA SER A 121 -4.67 5.73 5.18
C SER A 121 -4.33 6.28 6.56
N ARG A 122 -4.80 5.63 7.62
CA ARG A 122 -4.58 6.08 9.00
C ARG A 122 -3.33 5.47 9.61
N VAL A 123 -2.65 6.30 10.39
CA VAL A 123 -1.50 5.92 11.21
C VAL A 123 -1.91 6.17 12.66
N ASP A 124 -1.65 5.23 13.54
CA ASP A 124 -1.92 5.37 14.96
C ASP A 124 -0.94 6.37 15.64
N ASN A 125 -1.18 6.67 16.92
CA ASN A 125 -0.33 7.59 17.68
C ASN A 125 1.12 7.09 17.86
N GLU A 126 1.39 5.82 17.56
CA GLU A 126 2.71 5.21 17.62
C GLU A 126 3.41 5.19 16.25
N GLY A 127 2.79 5.76 15.19
CA GLY A 127 3.32 5.75 13.83
C GLY A 127 3.14 4.42 13.10
N LYS A 128 2.33 3.49 13.63
CA LYS A 128 2.00 2.23 12.98
C LYS A 128 0.71 2.36 12.16
N GLN A 129 0.65 1.68 11.04
CA GLN A 129 -0.55 1.62 10.22
C GLN A 129 -1.70 0.95 11.01
N GLU A 130 -2.87 1.57 10.99
CA GLU A 130 -4.07 1.04 11.65
C GLU A 130 -4.44 -0.34 11.09
N ARG A 131 -5.05 -1.20 11.92
CA ARG A 131 -5.41 -2.56 11.53
C ARG A 131 -6.50 -2.56 10.46
N THR A 132 -6.15 -2.94 9.24
CA THR A 132 -7.07 -2.99 8.09
C THR A 132 -7.83 -4.33 7.97
N GLY A 133 -7.61 -5.25 8.93
CA GLY A 133 -8.09 -6.64 8.82
C GLY A 133 -9.59 -6.79 8.63
N GLY A 134 -10.40 -5.99 9.35
CA GLY A 134 -11.86 -6.04 9.23
C GLY A 134 -12.37 -5.59 7.86
N GLY A 135 -11.84 -4.48 7.34
CA GLY A 135 -12.18 -4.00 6.00
C GLY A 135 -11.78 -5.00 4.91
N LEU A 136 -10.57 -5.55 5.03
CA LEU A 136 -10.09 -6.57 4.09
C LEU A 136 -10.92 -7.85 4.15
N ALA A 137 -11.25 -8.34 5.34
CA ALA A 137 -12.06 -9.55 5.51
C ALA A 137 -13.47 -9.38 4.90
N GLY A 138 -14.14 -8.24 5.16
CA GLY A 138 -15.41 -7.92 4.56
C GLY A 138 -15.36 -7.82 3.03
N MET A 139 -14.34 -7.15 2.50
CA MET A 139 -14.13 -7.04 1.06
C MET A 139 -13.91 -8.42 0.41
N ILE A 140 -13.13 -9.30 1.04
CA ILE A 140 -12.91 -10.67 0.55
C ILE A 140 -14.21 -11.49 0.64
N ALA A 141 -14.99 -11.35 1.73
CA ALA A 141 -16.23 -12.09 1.89
C ALA A 141 -17.25 -11.72 0.82
N PHE A 142 -17.55 -10.44 0.64
CA PHE A 142 -18.54 -9.99 -0.34
C PHE A 142 -18.02 -10.11 -1.80
N GLY A 143 -16.75 -9.83 -2.04
CA GLY A 143 -16.12 -10.11 -3.33
C GLY A 143 -16.08 -11.60 -3.66
N GLY A 144 -15.89 -12.47 -2.65
CA GLY A 144 -15.98 -13.92 -2.77
C GLY A 144 -17.37 -14.40 -3.16
N ILE A 145 -18.44 -13.79 -2.59
CA ILE A 145 -19.82 -14.07 -3.01
C ILE A 145 -20.01 -13.73 -4.50
N ALA A 146 -19.53 -12.58 -4.96
CA ALA A 146 -19.60 -12.20 -6.36
C ALA A 146 -18.83 -13.18 -7.27
N VAL A 147 -17.63 -13.61 -6.87
CA VAL A 147 -16.84 -14.63 -7.59
C VAL A 147 -17.60 -15.94 -7.70
N LEU A 148 -18.13 -16.44 -6.60
CA LEU A 148 -18.87 -17.70 -6.56
C LEU A 148 -20.18 -17.61 -7.39
N ALA A 149 -20.90 -16.51 -7.27
CA ALA A 149 -22.13 -16.30 -8.03
C ALA A 149 -21.88 -16.27 -9.55
N ASN A 150 -20.82 -15.59 -9.98
CA ASN A 150 -20.45 -15.54 -11.39
C ASN A 150 -19.98 -16.91 -11.91
N ALA A 151 -19.19 -17.62 -11.10
CA ALA A 151 -18.77 -18.99 -11.45
C ALA A 151 -19.97 -19.91 -11.58
N PHE A 152 -20.88 -19.90 -10.59
CA PHE A 152 -22.11 -20.71 -10.59
C PHE A 152 -22.99 -20.41 -11.80
N HIS A 153 -23.24 -19.13 -12.08
CA HIS A 153 -24.04 -18.71 -13.23
C HIS A 153 -23.44 -19.19 -14.56
N THR A 154 -22.10 -19.13 -14.69
CA THR A 154 -21.43 -19.60 -15.90
C THR A 154 -21.50 -21.12 -16.03
N LEU A 155 -21.33 -21.86 -14.94
CA LEU A 155 -21.48 -23.32 -14.92
C LEU A 155 -22.89 -23.75 -15.29
N ASP A 156 -23.89 -23.06 -14.74
CA ASP A 156 -25.30 -23.31 -15.00
C ASP A 156 -25.67 -23.01 -16.48
N TYR A 157 -25.18 -21.89 -17.02
CA TYR A 157 -25.35 -21.52 -18.43
C TYR A 157 -24.85 -22.63 -19.37
N TRP A 158 -23.73 -23.28 -19.05
CA TRP A 158 -23.16 -24.39 -19.81
C TRP A 158 -23.71 -25.75 -19.38
N SER A 159 -24.79 -25.79 -18.60
CA SER A 159 -25.39 -27.04 -18.11
C SER A 159 -24.39 -28.02 -17.47
N TRP A 160 -23.39 -27.48 -16.78
CA TRP A 160 -22.34 -28.24 -16.09
C TRP A 160 -21.52 -29.16 -16.99
N ALA A 161 -21.31 -28.73 -18.24
CA ALA A 161 -20.55 -29.49 -19.25
C ALA A 161 -19.04 -29.48 -18.96
N TRP A 162 -18.59 -30.23 -17.96
CA TRP A 162 -17.21 -30.25 -17.43
C TRP A 162 -16.13 -30.55 -18.46
N THR A 163 -16.48 -31.22 -19.57
CA THR A 163 -15.57 -31.57 -20.64
C THR A 163 -15.44 -30.46 -21.69
N GLU A 164 -16.26 -29.43 -21.63
CA GLU A 164 -16.27 -28.36 -22.60
C GLU A 164 -15.24 -27.27 -22.23
N PRO A 165 -14.18 -27.03 -23.04
CA PRO A 165 -13.16 -26.04 -22.72
C PRO A 165 -13.72 -24.61 -22.65
N ARG A 166 -14.78 -24.30 -23.41
CA ARG A 166 -15.43 -22.98 -23.43
C ARG A 166 -16.09 -22.64 -22.09
N MET A 167 -16.61 -23.65 -21.41
CA MET A 167 -17.16 -23.48 -20.05
C MET A 167 -16.09 -22.96 -19.10
N TRP A 168 -14.92 -23.60 -19.08
CA TRP A 168 -13.82 -23.19 -18.22
C TRP A 168 -13.28 -21.80 -18.56
N ALA A 169 -13.17 -21.46 -19.85
CA ALA A 169 -12.82 -20.12 -20.28
C ALA A 169 -13.85 -19.09 -19.77
N GLY A 170 -15.13 -19.39 -19.85
CA GLY A 170 -16.21 -18.57 -19.32
C GLY A 170 -16.10 -18.36 -17.81
N VAL A 171 -15.86 -19.43 -17.05
CA VAL A 171 -15.64 -19.35 -15.58
C VAL A 171 -14.45 -18.45 -15.26
N VAL A 172 -13.30 -18.66 -15.90
CA VAL A 172 -12.11 -17.82 -15.68
C VAL A 172 -12.39 -16.35 -15.95
N LEU A 173 -13.06 -16.04 -17.06
CA LEU A 173 -13.41 -14.67 -17.43
C LEU A 173 -14.39 -14.05 -16.43
N SER A 174 -15.43 -14.78 -16.04
CA SER A 174 -16.48 -14.25 -15.17
C SER A 174 -16.00 -13.98 -13.73
N VAL A 175 -15.04 -14.77 -13.22
CA VAL A 175 -14.47 -14.57 -11.89
C VAL A 175 -13.29 -13.59 -11.88
N SER A 176 -12.69 -13.31 -13.04
CA SER A 176 -11.51 -12.43 -13.13
C SER A 176 -11.81 -10.99 -12.72
N ALA A 177 -12.99 -10.46 -13.05
CA ALA A 177 -13.37 -9.08 -12.78
C ALA A 177 -13.42 -8.74 -11.28
N PRO A 178 -14.13 -9.48 -10.41
CA PRO A 178 -14.10 -9.24 -8.97
C PRO A 178 -12.69 -9.41 -8.36
N ILE A 179 -11.93 -10.42 -8.81
CA ILE A 179 -10.56 -10.65 -8.34
C ILE A 179 -9.64 -9.48 -8.71
N ALA A 180 -9.78 -8.95 -9.93
CA ALA A 180 -9.02 -7.80 -10.39
C ALA A 180 -9.27 -6.56 -9.53
N ILE A 181 -10.52 -6.30 -9.13
CA ILE A 181 -10.86 -5.17 -8.26
C ILE A 181 -10.24 -5.32 -6.87
N ILE A 182 -10.32 -6.51 -6.25
CA ILE A 182 -9.70 -6.77 -4.95
C ILE A 182 -8.19 -6.50 -5.03
N SER A 183 -7.55 -6.99 -6.09
CA SER A 183 -6.10 -6.82 -6.31
C SER A 183 -5.73 -5.36 -6.57
N ALA A 184 -6.48 -4.67 -7.43
CA ALA A 184 -6.28 -3.26 -7.75
C ALA A 184 -6.46 -2.37 -6.52
N SER A 185 -7.48 -2.63 -5.69
CA SER A 185 -7.72 -1.90 -4.44
C SER A 185 -6.56 -2.04 -3.46
N LYS A 186 -5.98 -3.23 -3.33
CA LYS A 186 -4.81 -3.47 -2.50
C LYS A 186 -3.55 -2.75 -3.03
N MET A 187 -3.38 -2.70 -4.35
CA MET A 187 -2.29 -1.94 -4.98
C MET A 187 -2.51 -0.42 -4.82
N ALA A 188 -3.73 0.06 -5.04
CA ALA A 188 -4.08 1.47 -4.88
C ALA A 188 -3.78 1.97 -3.47
N SER A 189 -4.13 1.20 -2.43
CA SER A 189 -3.82 1.55 -1.04
C SER A 189 -2.33 1.76 -0.82
N ARG A 190 -1.48 0.93 -1.40
CA ARG A 190 -0.02 1.05 -1.30
C ARG A 190 0.53 2.26 -2.05
N ILE A 191 -0.03 2.58 -3.22
CA ILE A 191 0.45 3.69 -4.06
C ILE A 191 -0.02 5.02 -3.46
N VAL A 192 -1.29 5.12 -3.10
CA VAL A 192 -1.92 6.37 -2.62
C VAL A 192 -1.41 6.73 -1.22
N PHE A 193 -1.27 5.73 -0.34
CA PHE A 193 -0.95 5.97 1.08
C PHE A 193 0.51 5.71 1.44
N ALA A 194 1.35 5.20 0.54
CA ALA A 194 2.78 5.02 0.78
C ALA A 194 3.51 6.31 1.22
N LYS A 195 2.87 7.48 1.06
CA LYS A 195 3.41 8.80 1.41
C LYS A 195 2.99 9.30 2.80
N ALA A 196 1.99 8.67 3.43
CA ALA A 196 1.50 9.08 4.76
C ALA A 196 2.46 8.67 5.90
N ILE A 197 3.36 7.74 5.64
CA ILE A 197 4.36 7.29 6.62
C ILE A 197 5.63 8.13 6.42
N ARG A 198 5.59 9.40 6.81
CA ARG A 198 6.82 10.14 7.15
C ARG A 198 7.01 10.01 8.66
N PRO A 199 8.12 9.42 9.13
CA PRO A 199 8.50 9.64 10.52
C PRO A 199 8.79 11.13 10.69
N VAL A 200 8.19 11.73 11.68
CA VAL A 200 8.52 13.06 12.20
C VAL A 200 9.91 13.02 12.82
#